data_50b8bb09f0efe6bb3df1ac1ffe6c02df
#
_entry.id   50b8bb09f0efe6bb3df1ac1ffe6c02df
#
_cell.length_a   1.000
_cell.length_b   1.000
_cell.length_c   1.000
_cell.angle_alpha   90.00
_cell.angle_beta   90.00
_cell.angle_gamma   90.00
#
_symmetry.space_group_name_H-M   'P 1'
#
loop_
_entity.id
_entity.type
_entity.pdbx_description
1 polymer ?
#
loop_
_entity_poly.entity_id
_entity_poly.type
_entity_poly.pdbx_seq_one_letter_code
_entity_poly.pdbx_strand_id
1 'polypeptide(L)'
;MIPNVVHFIYFNGPGSREFGFVNYLAIRTAYEVQKPDALYLYYNTEPVNNPHWDRMKKYAILVQIDPPKEFMGVDLPYVQYQADVVRLQKLFIHGGIYLDTDVLMLKPLTPLMNRRCVMGAEGYVDHVPDLHTTDVSKIGSISNAVILAEPGSPFIRDWLKAVPDGLKTGVWAYHAVTLPFELYKADTGRFDLQKVEAFVPFDFRNTYIFGNNHDDLNRLDGSYTVHLWETIWKDELRQIDDNYLRTKENLFTRLFGKYAQHVT
;
A
#
# COMPACT_ATOMS: atom_id res chain seq x y z
N MET A 1 14.91 14.19 5.34
CA MET A 1 14.62 12.95 6.11
C MET A 1 13.12 12.73 6.07
N ILE A 2 12.68 11.51 5.85
CA ILE A 2 11.26 11.14 5.79
C ILE A 2 10.69 11.15 7.22
N PRO A 3 9.58 11.89 7.49
CA PRO A 3 8.93 11.88 8.80
C PRO A 3 8.34 10.51 9.14
N ASN A 4 8.34 10.14 10.43
CA ASN A 4 7.70 8.91 10.91
C ASN A 4 6.18 9.11 11.07
N VAL A 5 5.54 9.48 9.97
CA VAL A 5 4.10 9.72 9.87
C VAL A 5 3.53 8.77 8.83
N VAL A 6 2.48 8.03 9.18
CA VAL A 6 1.84 7.07 8.28
C VAL A 6 0.52 7.62 7.78
N HIS A 7 0.26 7.43 6.49
CA HIS A 7 -0.96 7.86 5.81
C HIS A 7 -1.67 6.67 5.17
N PHE A 8 -2.95 6.52 5.46
CA PHE A 8 -3.89 5.63 4.80
C PHE A 8 -5.03 6.43 4.17
N ILE A 9 -5.61 5.92 3.10
CA ILE A 9 -6.78 6.50 2.46
C ILE A 9 -7.85 5.43 2.29
N TYR A 10 -9.06 5.72 2.75
CA TYR A 10 -10.23 4.88 2.53
C TYR A 10 -11.39 5.74 2.02
N PHE A 11 -11.65 5.67 0.73
CA PHE A 11 -12.78 6.33 0.12
C PHE A 11 -13.89 5.35 -0.23
N ASN A 12 -15.09 5.66 0.23
CA ASN A 12 -16.29 4.92 -0.06
C ASN A 12 -17.08 5.59 -1.20
N GLY A 13 -17.51 4.80 -2.19
CA GLY A 13 -18.21 5.31 -3.35
C GLY A 13 -18.53 4.18 -4.34
N PRO A 14 -19.03 4.49 -5.54
CA PRO A 14 -19.30 3.48 -6.56
C PRO A 14 -18.05 2.64 -6.85
N GLY A 15 -18.17 1.32 -6.70
CA GLY A 15 -17.05 0.38 -6.89
C GLY A 15 -16.09 0.25 -5.72
N SER A 16 -16.31 0.96 -4.60
CA SER A 16 -15.56 0.75 -3.37
C SER A 16 -15.95 -0.56 -2.69
N ARG A 17 -15.10 -0.98 -1.74
CA ARG A 17 -15.35 -2.14 -0.90
C ARG A 17 -15.71 -1.72 0.51
N GLU A 18 -16.39 -2.62 1.20
CA GLU A 18 -16.61 -2.49 2.62
C GLU A 18 -15.27 -2.55 3.37
N PHE A 19 -15.12 -1.73 4.39
CA PHE A 19 -13.96 -1.78 5.29
C PHE A 19 -13.97 -3.11 6.04
N GLY A 20 -13.04 -3.99 5.69
CA GLY A 20 -12.98 -5.35 6.19
C GLY A 20 -11.97 -5.54 7.33
N PHE A 21 -11.88 -6.79 7.80
CA PHE A 21 -10.91 -7.19 8.82
C PHE A 21 -9.47 -6.93 8.38
N VAL A 22 -9.16 -7.17 7.11
CA VAL A 22 -7.82 -6.95 6.55
C VAL A 22 -7.42 -5.47 6.60
N ASN A 23 -8.35 -4.55 6.29
CA ASN A 23 -8.09 -3.12 6.36
C ASN A 23 -7.81 -2.66 7.80
N TYR A 24 -8.57 -3.21 8.77
CA TYR A 24 -8.27 -3.02 10.18
C TYR A 24 -6.88 -3.56 10.54
N LEU A 25 -6.54 -4.76 10.05
CA LEU A 25 -5.27 -5.41 10.35
C LEU A 25 -4.08 -4.63 9.74
N ALA A 26 -4.25 -4.07 8.54
CA ALA A 26 -3.24 -3.22 7.89
C ALA A 26 -2.90 -2.00 8.76
N ILE A 27 -3.90 -1.27 9.21
CA ILE A 27 -3.72 -0.10 10.07
C ILE A 27 -3.11 -0.49 11.42
N ARG A 28 -3.58 -1.58 12.01
CA ARG A 28 -3.06 -2.08 13.27
C ARG A 28 -1.60 -2.51 13.17
N THR A 29 -1.23 -3.25 12.13
CA THR A 29 0.17 -3.67 11.93
C THR A 29 1.08 -2.45 11.69
N ALA A 30 0.63 -1.46 10.94
CA ALA A 30 1.37 -0.23 10.75
C ALA A 30 1.59 0.52 12.07
N TYR A 31 0.57 0.64 12.91
CA TYR A 31 0.69 1.26 14.22
C TYR A 31 1.65 0.52 15.15
N GLU A 32 1.50 -0.82 15.26
CA GLU A 32 2.27 -1.62 16.22
C GLU A 32 3.72 -1.88 15.75
N VAL A 33 3.96 -2.03 14.44
CA VAL A 33 5.29 -2.35 13.89
C VAL A 33 6.11 -1.09 13.63
N GLN A 34 5.53 -0.07 12.94
CA GLN A 34 6.25 1.17 12.62
C GLN A 34 6.38 2.09 13.84
N LYS A 35 5.41 2.06 14.76
CA LYS A 35 5.31 2.96 15.91
C LYS A 35 5.43 4.42 15.46
N PRO A 36 4.54 4.90 14.60
CA PRO A 36 4.64 6.22 14.02
C PRO A 36 4.36 7.31 15.04
N ASP A 37 4.91 8.52 14.82
CA ASP A 37 4.59 9.71 15.60
C ASP A 37 3.12 10.13 15.41
N ALA A 38 2.58 9.88 14.21
CA ALA A 38 1.16 10.00 13.88
C ALA A 38 0.77 9.01 12.77
N LEU A 39 -0.43 8.45 12.87
CA LEU A 39 -1.02 7.63 11.82
C LEU A 39 -2.37 8.24 11.43
N TYR A 40 -2.51 8.67 10.19
CA TYR A 40 -3.70 9.28 9.65
C TYR A 40 -4.46 8.32 8.75
N LEU A 41 -5.78 8.25 8.92
CA LEU A 41 -6.69 7.66 7.96
C LEU A 41 -7.59 8.74 7.36
N TYR A 42 -7.38 9.05 6.10
CA TYR A 42 -8.23 9.96 5.34
C TYR A 42 -9.43 9.20 4.80
N TYR A 43 -10.64 9.69 5.05
CA TYR A 43 -11.88 9.04 4.62
C TYR A 43 -12.92 10.08 4.20
N ASN A 44 -13.90 9.67 3.41
CA ASN A 44 -15.01 10.55 3.01
C ASN A 44 -16.30 10.25 3.78
N THR A 45 -16.64 8.98 3.93
CA THR A 45 -17.85 8.52 4.61
C THR A 45 -17.49 7.42 5.60
N GLU A 46 -17.92 7.61 6.84
CA GLU A 46 -17.72 6.61 7.89
C GLU A 46 -18.61 5.38 7.62
N PRO A 47 -18.06 4.16 7.62
CA PRO A 47 -18.86 2.96 7.53
C PRO A 47 -19.82 2.81 8.73
N VAL A 48 -21.09 2.55 8.44
CA VAL A 48 -22.13 2.40 9.47
C VAL A 48 -22.18 0.97 9.99
N ASN A 49 -22.24 0.78 11.31
CA ASN A 49 -22.33 -0.52 11.98
C ASN A 49 -21.19 -1.49 11.58
N ASN A 50 -20.00 -0.95 11.38
CA ASN A 50 -18.85 -1.76 10.95
C ASN A 50 -17.91 -2.02 12.14
N PRO A 51 -17.86 -3.27 12.67
CA PRO A 51 -17.04 -3.58 13.86
C PRO A 51 -15.54 -3.46 13.60
N HIS A 52 -15.07 -3.63 12.36
CA HIS A 52 -13.66 -3.50 12.02
C HIS A 52 -13.23 -2.04 12.00
N TRP A 53 -14.12 -1.16 11.50
CA TRP A 53 -13.92 0.27 11.56
C TRP A 53 -13.85 0.77 13.00
N ASP A 54 -14.78 0.33 13.86
CA ASP A 54 -14.79 0.73 15.27
C ASP A 54 -13.52 0.24 16.00
N ARG A 55 -13.05 -0.95 15.71
CA ARG A 55 -11.78 -1.48 16.25
C ARG A 55 -10.56 -0.68 15.79
N MET A 56 -10.60 -0.16 14.56
CA MET A 56 -9.49 0.60 13.96
C MET A 56 -9.33 1.99 14.57
N LYS A 57 -10.42 2.64 15.01
CA LYS A 57 -10.43 4.04 15.53
C LYS A 57 -9.38 4.34 16.59
N LYS A 58 -9.00 3.36 17.38
CA LYS A 58 -7.98 3.55 18.45
C LYS A 58 -6.53 3.61 17.93
N TYR A 59 -6.30 3.27 16.67
CA TYR A 59 -4.96 3.23 16.07
C TYR A 59 -4.69 4.42 15.14
N ALA A 60 -5.73 5.09 14.66
CA ALA A 60 -5.60 6.13 13.65
C ALA A 60 -6.27 7.44 14.03
N ILE A 61 -5.66 8.53 13.64
CA ILE A 61 -6.28 9.86 13.63
C ILE A 61 -7.15 9.94 12.38
N LEU A 62 -8.46 10.02 12.57
CA LEU A 62 -9.43 10.06 11.48
C LEU A 62 -9.54 11.48 10.93
N VAL A 63 -9.38 11.62 9.62
CA VAL A 63 -9.48 12.90 8.91
C VAL A 63 -10.50 12.78 7.79
N GLN A 64 -11.67 13.35 7.98
CA GLN A 64 -12.69 13.39 6.94
C GLN A 64 -12.33 14.42 5.88
N ILE A 65 -12.33 14.00 4.61
CA ILE A 65 -12.07 14.86 3.46
C ILE A 65 -13.01 14.49 2.30
N ASP A 66 -13.30 15.48 1.47
CA ASP A 66 -14.01 15.24 0.22
C ASP A 66 -13.01 14.73 -0.85
N PRO A 67 -13.25 13.55 -1.46
CA PRO A 67 -12.41 13.07 -2.53
C PRO A 67 -12.48 14.02 -3.75
N PRO A 68 -11.35 14.36 -4.36
CA PRO A 68 -11.35 15.22 -5.54
C PRO A 68 -12.06 14.53 -6.71
N LYS A 69 -13.00 15.24 -7.35
CA LYS A 69 -13.71 14.74 -8.52
C LYS A 69 -12.96 15.00 -9.82
N GLU A 70 -12.01 15.92 -9.77
CA GLU A 70 -11.11 16.27 -10.87
C GLU A 70 -9.72 16.60 -10.34
N PHE A 71 -8.71 16.50 -11.18
CA PHE A 71 -7.35 16.97 -10.88
C PHE A 71 -6.74 17.64 -12.09
N MET A 72 -6.41 18.93 -11.94
CA MET A 72 -5.84 19.77 -13.00
C MET A 72 -6.63 19.70 -14.34
N GLY A 73 -7.96 19.75 -14.24
CA GLY A 73 -8.88 19.73 -15.39
C GLY A 73 -9.13 18.36 -16.01
N VAL A 74 -8.76 17.27 -15.31
CA VAL A 74 -9.06 15.87 -15.72
C VAL A 74 -9.93 15.20 -14.66
N ASP A 75 -11.03 14.60 -15.10
CA ASP A 75 -11.98 13.91 -14.21
C ASP A 75 -11.36 12.70 -13.51
N LEU A 76 -11.75 12.49 -12.25
CA LEU A 76 -11.39 11.34 -11.42
C LEU A 76 -12.64 10.49 -11.11
N PRO A 77 -13.10 9.65 -12.04
CA PRO A 77 -14.39 8.95 -11.92
C PRO A 77 -14.34 7.81 -10.89
N TYR A 78 -13.17 7.32 -10.54
CA TYR A 78 -13.00 6.18 -9.65
C TYR A 78 -12.40 6.60 -8.31
N VAL A 79 -12.86 6.01 -7.22
CA VAL A 79 -12.32 6.28 -5.87
C VAL A 79 -10.83 5.94 -5.78
N GLN A 80 -10.35 4.98 -6.56
CA GLN A 80 -8.95 4.62 -6.66
C GLN A 80 -8.11 5.78 -7.24
N TYR A 81 -8.57 6.40 -8.33
CA TYR A 81 -7.89 7.55 -8.95
C TYR A 81 -7.87 8.76 -8.01
N GLN A 82 -8.97 8.96 -7.26
CA GLN A 82 -9.06 10.00 -6.24
C GLN A 82 -8.04 9.74 -5.12
N ALA A 83 -7.92 8.49 -4.66
CA ALA A 83 -6.94 8.09 -3.66
C ALA A 83 -5.50 8.24 -4.18
N ASP A 84 -5.24 7.90 -5.45
CA ASP A 84 -3.92 8.05 -6.08
C ASP A 84 -3.44 9.52 -6.08
N VAL A 85 -4.33 10.46 -6.36
CA VAL A 85 -4.01 11.89 -6.28
C VAL A 85 -3.78 12.33 -4.85
N VAL A 86 -4.67 11.95 -3.93
CA VAL A 86 -4.60 12.38 -2.53
C VAL A 86 -3.35 11.83 -1.83
N ARG A 87 -2.94 10.57 -2.09
CA ARG A 87 -1.70 10.00 -1.51
C ARG A 87 -0.48 10.83 -1.87
N LEU A 88 -0.36 11.23 -3.14
CA LEU A 88 0.75 12.05 -3.60
C LEU A 88 0.70 13.46 -3.01
N GLN A 89 -0.49 14.08 -2.90
CA GLN A 89 -0.65 15.39 -2.26
C GLN A 89 -0.24 15.35 -0.78
N LYS A 90 -0.67 14.32 -0.02
CA LYS A 90 -0.32 14.18 1.40
C LYS A 90 1.18 13.96 1.58
N LEU A 91 1.79 13.10 0.77
CA LEU A 91 3.24 12.90 0.77
C LEU A 91 4.01 14.16 0.36
N PHE A 92 3.53 14.92 -0.62
CA PHE A 92 4.19 16.16 -1.03
C PHE A 92 4.15 17.22 0.08
N ILE A 93 3.01 17.37 0.75
CA ILE A 93 2.82 18.40 1.79
C ILE A 93 3.49 18.01 3.11
N HIS A 94 3.26 16.79 3.56
CA HIS A 94 3.65 16.35 4.91
C HIS A 94 4.87 15.44 4.92
N GLY A 95 5.21 14.82 3.79
CA GLY A 95 6.12 13.68 3.75
C GLY A 95 5.53 12.49 4.49
N GLY A 96 6.38 11.50 4.80
CA GLY A 96 5.99 10.32 5.56
C GLY A 96 5.89 9.07 4.71
N ILE A 97 5.08 8.14 5.17
CA ILE A 97 4.90 6.79 4.65
C ILE A 97 3.43 6.65 4.24
N TYR A 98 3.17 6.42 2.97
CA TYR A 98 1.86 6.02 2.49
C TYR A 98 1.78 4.49 2.39
N LEU A 99 0.69 3.92 2.86
CA LEU A 99 0.36 2.50 2.74
C LEU A 99 -1.07 2.34 2.22
N ASP A 100 -1.28 1.42 1.28
CA ASP A 100 -2.64 0.99 0.91
C ASP A 100 -3.29 0.22 2.07
N THR A 101 -4.61 0.25 2.15
CA THR A 101 -5.39 -0.36 3.24
C THR A 101 -5.38 -1.90 3.25
N ASP A 102 -4.68 -2.51 2.33
CA ASP A 102 -4.41 -3.95 2.23
C ASP A 102 -2.91 -4.29 2.29
N VAL A 103 -2.09 -3.33 2.74
CA VAL A 103 -0.65 -3.54 3.02
C VAL A 103 -0.45 -3.80 4.50
N LEU A 104 0.06 -4.98 4.85
CA LEU A 104 0.38 -5.37 6.21
C LEU A 104 1.89 -5.25 6.47
N MET A 105 2.25 -4.67 7.60
CA MET A 105 3.67 -4.50 7.97
C MET A 105 4.24 -5.72 8.68
N LEU A 106 5.44 -6.12 8.26
CA LEU A 106 6.27 -7.17 8.88
C LEU A 106 7.40 -6.59 9.72
N LYS A 107 8.06 -5.55 9.21
CA LYS A 107 9.22 -4.88 9.83
C LYS A 107 9.08 -3.37 9.73
N PRO A 108 9.67 -2.59 10.66
CA PRO A 108 9.65 -1.13 10.56
C PRO A 108 10.45 -0.63 9.34
N LEU A 109 9.92 0.38 8.68
CA LEU A 109 10.52 1.04 7.51
C LEU A 109 11.64 2.04 7.90
N THR A 110 11.94 2.17 9.19
CA THR A 110 12.94 3.10 9.74
C THR A 110 14.29 3.07 9.01
N PRO A 111 14.83 1.91 8.58
CA PRO A 111 16.11 1.88 7.85
C PRO A 111 16.07 2.61 6.50
N LEU A 112 14.90 2.82 5.93
CA LEU A 112 14.69 3.48 4.64
C LEU A 112 14.41 4.99 4.78
N MET A 113 14.15 5.50 5.99
CA MET A 113 13.66 6.86 6.20
C MET A 113 14.77 7.94 6.11
N ASN A 114 16.03 7.56 6.00
CA ASN A 114 17.14 8.50 5.75
C ASN A 114 17.27 8.90 4.27
N ARG A 115 16.41 8.40 3.40
CA ARG A 115 16.34 8.71 1.97
C ARG A 115 15.42 9.90 1.71
N ARG A 116 15.40 10.39 0.45
CA ARG A 116 14.52 11.48 0.03
C ARG A 116 13.16 10.98 -0.42
N CYS A 117 13.17 9.87 -1.17
CA CYS A 117 11.99 9.16 -1.62
C CYS A 117 12.35 7.69 -1.81
N VAL A 118 11.43 6.76 -1.47
CA VAL A 118 11.62 5.32 -1.60
C VAL A 118 10.35 4.70 -2.18
N MET A 119 10.50 3.84 -3.17
CA MET A 119 9.43 3.04 -3.75
C MET A 119 9.93 1.62 -4.05
N GLY A 120 9.02 0.69 -4.21
CA GLY A 120 9.33 -0.70 -4.55
C GLY A 120 9.10 -1.00 -6.02
N ALA A 121 9.94 -1.88 -6.58
CA ALA A 121 9.67 -2.51 -7.86
C ALA A 121 8.42 -3.39 -7.76
N GLU A 122 7.67 -3.51 -8.86
CA GLU A 122 6.49 -4.37 -8.97
C GLU A 122 6.42 -5.00 -10.37
N GLY A 123 5.95 -6.24 -10.41
CA GLY A 123 5.83 -6.97 -11.65
C GLY A 123 7.18 -7.35 -12.27
N TYR A 124 7.11 -8.14 -13.34
CA TYR A 124 8.29 -8.65 -14.03
C TYR A 124 8.08 -8.62 -15.53
N VAL A 125 9.14 -8.32 -16.26
CA VAL A 125 9.21 -8.59 -17.70
C VAL A 125 9.33 -10.11 -17.86
N ASP A 126 8.65 -10.68 -18.85
CA ASP A 126 8.66 -12.12 -19.19
C ASP A 126 8.09 -13.06 -18.10
N HIS A 127 7.37 -12.52 -17.11
CA HIS A 127 6.70 -13.31 -16.08
C HIS A 127 7.61 -14.23 -15.24
N VAL A 128 8.91 -14.02 -15.26
CA VAL A 128 9.87 -14.78 -14.43
C VAL A 128 10.06 -14.02 -13.12
N PRO A 129 9.64 -14.59 -11.98
CA PRO A 129 9.78 -13.94 -10.70
C PRO A 129 11.25 -13.79 -10.30
N ASP A 130 11.78 -12.57 -10.32
CA ASP A 130 13.04 -12.22 -9.70
C ASP A 130 12.80 -11.22 -8.57
N LEU A 131 12.46 -11.75 -7.40
CA LEU A 131 12.12 -10.94 -6.21
C LEU A 131 13.27 -10.05 -5.76
N HIS A 132 14.49 -10.37 -6.14
CA HIS A 132 15.70 -9.71 -5.66
C HIS A 132 16.23 -8.64 -6.62
N THR A 133 15.55 -8.42 -7.74
CA THR A 133 16.03 -7.47 -8.75
C THR A 133 15.63 -6.02 -8.46
N THR A 134 16.52 -5.10 -8.84
CA THR A 134 16.24 -3.68 -9.10
C THR A 134 16.62 -3.30 -10.53
N ASP A 135 16.94 -4.28 -11.36
CA ASP A 135 17.27 -4.08 -12.77
C ASP A 135 16.01 -3.64 -13.53
N VAL A 136 15.99 -2.40 -13.97
CA VAL A 136 14.86 -1.79 -14.69
C VAL A 136 14.47 -2.53 -15.97
N SER A 137 15.36 -3.33 -16.55
CA SER A 137 15.04 -4.15 -17.72
C SER A 137 14.20 -5.39 -17.38
N LYS A 138 14.14 -5.76 -16.10
CA LYS A 138 13.48 -6.98 -15.60
C LYS A 138 12.20 -6.68 -14.81
N ILE A 139 11.99 -5.45 -14.38
CA ILE A 139 10.77 -5.06 -13.63
C ILE A 139 9.74 -4.47 -14.58
N GLY A 140 8.45 -4.70 -14.29
CA GLY A 140 7.34 -4.25 -15.15
C GLY A 140 6.81 -2.88 -14.77
N SER A 141 6.86 -2.52 -13.48
CA SER A 141 6.29 -1.29 -12.95
C SER A 141 6.87 -0.96 -11.56
N ILE A 142 6.36 0.12 -10.99
CA ILE A 142 6.65 0.53 -9.61
C ILE A 142 5.37 0.46 -8.79
N SER A 143 5.45 -0.17 -7.62
CA SER A 143 4.33 -0.26 -6.70
C SER A 143 4.00 1.10 -6.09
N ASN A 144 2.73 1.50 -6.18
CA ASN A 144 2.22 2.68 -5.50
C ASN A 144 1.56 2.38 -4.14
N ALA A 145 1.55 1.10 -3.74
CA ALA A 145 0.95 0.65 -2.49
C ALA A 145 1.78 1.02 -1.25
N VAL A 146 3.10 1.21 -1.43
CA VAL A 146 4.04 1.66 -0.39
C VAL A 146 4.92 2.75 -0.95
N ILE A 147 4.81 3.97 -0.41
CA ILE A 147 5.60 5.13 -0.84
C ILE A 147 6.13 5.85 0.40
N LEU A 148 7.43 6.08 0.44
CA LEU A 148 8.04 6.91 1.47
C LEU A 148 8.60 8.17 0.81
N ALA A 149 8.34 9.36 1.36
CA ALA A 149 8.86 10.60 0.81
C ALA A 149 9.13 11.66 1.89
N GLU A 150 10.17 12.46 1.69
CA GLU A 150 10.34 13.71 2.44
C GLU A 150 9.31 14.76 1.99
N PRO A 151 8.93 15.73 2.84
CA PRO A 151 8.07 16.83 2.43
C PRO A 151 8.69 17.59 1.25
N GLY A 152 7.89 17.98 0.27
CA GLY A 152 8.36 18.70 -0.91
C GLY A 152 9.22 17.86 -1.85
N SER A 153 9.17 16.52 -1.78
CA SER A 153 9.95 15.62 -2.64
C SER A 153 9.84 16.02 -4.11
N PRO A 154 10.97 16.27 -4.80
CA PRO A 154 10.95 16.64 -6.21
C PRO A 154 10.33 15.55 -7.10
N PHE A 155 10.53 14.28 -6.78
CA PHE A 155 9.92 13.18 -7.52
C PHE A 155 8.39 13.20 -7.38
N ILE A 156 7.87 13.31 -6.15
CA ILE A 156 6.41 13.37 -5.91
C ILE A 156 5.80 14.59 -6.61
N ARG A 157 6.46 15.75 -6.57
CA ARG A 157 6.03 16.95 -7.30
C ARG A 157 5.90 16.72 -8.80
N ASP A 158 6.91 16.11 -9.40
CA ASP A 158 6.95 15.93 -10.85
C ASP A 158 5.97 14.82 -11.28
N TRP A 159 5.79 13.80 -10.44
CA TRP A 159 4.75 12.79 -10.65
C TRP A 159 3.34 13.41 -10.58
N LEU A 160 3.04 14.24 -9.56
CA LEU A 160 1.77 14.98 -9.48
C LEU A 160 1.50 15.82 -10.74
N LYS A 161 2.53 16.50 -11.27
CA LYS A 161 2.38 17.29 -12.50
C LYS A 161 2.07 16.44 -13.72
N ALA A 162 2.57 15.21 -13.77
CA ALA A 162 2.40 14.29 -14.90
C ALA A 162 1.10 13.44 -14.80
N VAL A 163 0.47 13.35 -13.63
CA VAL A 163 -0.77 12.58 -13.41
C VAL A 163 -1.86 12.88 -14.44
N PRO A 164 -2.16 14.16 -14.79
CA PRO A 164 -3.19 14.46 -15.80
C PRO A 164 -2.94 13.81 -17.15
N ASP A 165 -1.69 13.79 -17.60
CA ASP A 165 -1.34 13.17 -18.89
C ASP A 165 -1.43 11.64 -18.81
N GLY A 166 -1.05 11.05 -17.69
CA GLY A 166 -1.27 9.64 -17.41
C GLY A 166 -2.75 9.24 -17.42
N LEU A 167 -3.61 10.05 -16.83
CA LEU A 167 -5.07 9.83 -16.81
C LEU A 167 -5.69 9.90 -18.21
N LYS A 168 -5.24 10.83 -19.05
CA LYS A 168 -5.72 10.99 -20.44
C LYS A 168 -5.43 9.80 -21.34
N THR A 169 -4.49 8.91 -20.97
CA THR A 169 -4.23 7.67 -21.71
C THR A 169 -5.42 6.73 -21.73
N GLY A 170 -6.32 6.83 -20.76
CA GLY A 170 -7.45 5.91 -20.55
C GLY A 170 -7.03 4.50 -20.11
N VAL A 171 -5.74 4.24 -19.93
CA VAL A 171 -5.25 2.94 -19.45
C VAL A 171 -5.38 2.88 -17.93
N TRP A 172 -6.00 1.80 -17.43
CA TRP A 172 -6.18 1.60 -15.99
C TRP A 172 -4.86 1.67 -15.22
N ALA A 173 -4.86 2.47 -14.16
CA ALA A 173 -3.72 2.66 -13.25
C ALA A 173 -2.40 3.15 -13.93
N TYR A 174 -2.41 3.54 -15.20
CA TYR A 174 -1.20 4.04 -15.88
C TYR A 174 -0.53 5.17 -15.10
N HIS A 175 -1.32 6.17 -14.68
CA HIS A 175 -0.85 7.32 -13.91
C HIS A 175 -0.24 6.95 -12.54
N ALA A 176 -0.57 5.77 -12.03
CA ALA A 176 -0.25 5.32 -10.68
C ALA A 176 0.92 4.32 -10.61
N VAL A 177 1.15 3.52 -11.65
CA VAL A 177 2.19 2.46 -11.65
C VAL A 177 3.15 2.54 -12.84
N THR A 178 2.65 2.82 -14.04
CA THR A 178 3.48 2.90 -15.26
C THR A 178 4.19 4.24 -15.36
N LEU A 179 3.47 5.33 -15.17
CA LEU A 179 4.00 6.69 -15.25
C LEU A 179 5.17 6.95 -14.27
N PRO A 180 5.09 6.61 -12.96
CA PRO A 180 6.24 6.78 -12.07
C PRO A 180 7.43 5.91 -12.48
N PHE A 181 7.20 4.75 -13.10
CA PHE A 181 8.27 3.92 -13.63
C PHE A 181 8.94 4.56 -14.85
N GLU A 182 8.19 5.19 -15.75
CA GLU A 182 8.75 5.93 -16.88
C GLU A 182 9.56 7.14 -16.43
N LEU A 183 9.06 7.89 -15.44
CA LEU A 183 9.79 8.98 -14.82
C LEU A 183 11.08 8.50 -14.15
N TYR A 184 11.08 7.33 -13.54
CA TYR A 184 12.28 6.73 -12.96
C TYR A 184 13.28 6.27 -14.03
N LYS A 185 12.81 5.63 -15.10
CA LYS A 185 13.70 5.22 -16.21
C LYS A 185 14.40 6.40 -16.89
N ALA A 186 13.74 7.55 -16.94
CA ALA A 186 14.33 8.77 -17.50
C ALA A 186 15.46 9.34 -16.61
N ASP A 187 15.41 9.10 -15.29
CA ASP A 187 16.44 9.49 -14.33
C ASP A 187 16.35 8.60 -13.09
N THR A 188 17.19 7.57 -13.01
CA THR A 188 17.21 6.56 -11.94
C THR A 188 17.73 7.10 -10.59
N GLY A 189 18.25 8.31 -10.55
CA GLY A 189 18.67 8.99 -9.29
C GLY A 189 17.53 9.65 -8.53
N ARG A 190 16.29 9.64 -9.03
CA ARG A 190 15.17 10.41 -8.48
C ARG A 190 14.63 9.88 -7.17
N PHE A 191 14.69 8.59 -6.95
CA PHE A 191 14.34 7.93 -5.69
C PHE A 191 15.12 6.62 -5.50
N ASP A 192 15.09 6.09 -4.28
CA ASP A 192 15.69 4.80 -3.91
C ASP A 192 14.71 3.67 -4.26
N LEU A 193 15.01 2.91 -5.32
CA LEU A 193 14.21 1.79 -5.76
C LEU A 193 14.55 0.55 -4.93
N GLN A 194 13.57 0.04 -4.21
CA GLN A 194 13.67 -1.21 -3.46
C GLN A 194 13.33 -2.40 -4.38
N LYS A 195 13.90 -3.56 -4.04
CA LYS A 195 13.57 -4.83 -4.66
C LYS A 195 12.10 -5.19 -4.50
N VAL A 196 11.56 -6.00 -5.40
CA VAL A 196 10.16 -6.45 -5.36
C VAL A 196 9.83 -7.09 -4.01
N GLU A 197 10.72 -7.95 -3.48
CA GLU A 197 10.52 -8.61 -2.19
C GLU A 197 10.33 -7.66 -1.01
N ALA A 198 10.87 -6.44 -1.10
CA ALA A 198 10.84 -5.51 0.01
C ALA A 198 9.41 -5.11 0.41
N PHE A 199 8.53 -4.91 -0.57
CA PHE A 199 7.17 -4.45 -0.33
C PHE A 199 6.10 -5.40 -0.86
N VAL A 200 6.40 -6.17 -1.93
CA VAL A 200 5.44 -7.00 -2.66
C VAL A 200 5.99 -8.43 -2.85
N PRO A 201 6.28 -9.16 -1.76
CA PRO A 201 6.91 -10.49 -1.85
C PRO A 201 6.01 -11.54 -2.52
N PHE A 202 4.70 -11.28 -2.64
CA PHE A 202 3.74 -12.16 -3.32
C PHE A 202 3.13 -11.43 -4.51
N ASP A 203 3.29 -12.03 -5.67
CA ASP A 203 2.66 -11.56 -6.90
C ASP A 203 1.14 -11.79 -6.86
N PHE A 204 0.37 -10.88 -7.44
CA PHE A 204 -1.09 -10.92 -7.45
C PHE A 204 -1.69 -12.21 -8.06
N ARG A 205 -0.93 -12.92 -8.89
CA ARG A 205 -1.32 -14.19 -9.52
C ARG A 205 -1.18 -15.38 -8.56
N ASN A 206 -0.62 -15.18 -7.37
CA ASN A 206 -0.22 -16.25 -6.51
C ASN A 206 -0.67 -16.04 -5.06
N THR A 207 -1.74 -16.74 -4.66
CA THR A 207 -2.30 -16.73 -3.30
C THR A 207 -1.50 -17.59 -2.30
N TYR A 208 -0.24 -17.82 -2.57
CA TYR A 208 0.66 -18.70 -1.84
C TYR A 208 0.71 -18.44 -0.33
N ILE A 209 0.55 -17.18 0.07
CA ILE A 209 0.49 -16.79 1.48
C ILE A 209 -0.64 -17.50 2.27
N PHE A 210 -1.71 -17.92 1.59
CA PHE A 210 -2.84 -18.64 2.19
C PHE A 210 -2.69 -20.17 2.08
N GLY A 211 -1.64 -20.66 1.44
CA GLY A 211 -1.32 -22.08 1.32
C GLY A 211 -0.65 -22.64 2.57
N ASN A 212 -0.63 -23.96 2.66
CA ASN A 212 -0.05 -24.72 3.78
C ASN A 212 1.49 -24.92 3.65
N ASN A 213 2.14 -24.22 2.77
CA ASN A 213 3.58 -24.36 2.56
C ASN A 213 4.36 -23.69 3.69
N HIS A 214 5.01 -24.53 4.49
CA HIS A 214 5.67 -24.13 5.73
C HIS A 214 7.06 -23.52 5.56
N ASP A 215 7.69 -23.66 4.39
CA ASP A 215 9.12 -23.37 4.21
C ASP A 215 9.46 -21.93 3.80
N ASP A 216 8.46 -21.05 3.67
CA ASP A 216 8.65 -19.76 3.03
C ASP A 216 8.87 -18.55 3.93
N LEU A 217 9.05 -18.74 5.24
CA LEU A 217 9.42 -17.61 6.10
C LEU A 217 10.75 -16.97 5.68
N ASN A 218 11.71 -17.77 5.23
CA ASN A 218 13.00 -17.27 4.71
C ASN A 218 12.85 -16.37 3.49
N ARG A 219 11.79 -16.56 2.72
CA ARG A 219 11.46 -15.72 1.55
C ARG A 219 11.14 -14.29 1.95
N LEU A 220 10.73 -14.07 3.20
CA LEU A 220 10.33 -12.76 3.75
C LEU A 220 11.46 -12.05 4.48
N ASP A 221 12.68 -12.59 4.49
CA ASP A 221 13.80 -11.98 5.21
C ASP A 221 14.13 -10.58 4.69
N GLY A 222 13.95 -10.32 3.40
CA GLY A 222 14.08 -9.00 2.78
C GLY A 222 12.84 -8.10 2.88
N SER A 223 11.69 -8.64 3.35
CA SER A 223 10.40 -7.96 3.24
C SER A 223 10.09 -7.09 4.46
N TYR A 224 9.63 -5.87 4.19
CA TYR A 224 9.08 -4.93 5.16
C TYR A 224 7.56 -5.01 5.26
N THR A 225 6.91 -5.35 4.14
CA THR A 225 5.45 -5.40 4.04
C THR A 225 4.99 -6.60 3.22
N VAL A 226 3.70 -6.89 3.30
CA VAL A 226 2.97 -7.80 2.42
C VAL A 226 1.78 -7.02 1.84
N HIS A 227 1.67 -6.96 0.52
CA HIS A 227 0.51 -6.42 -0.19
C HIS A 227 -0.47 -7.55 -0.51
N LEU A 228 -1.73 -7.41 -0.13
CA LEU A 228 -2.72 -8.50 -0.20
C LEU A 228 -3.64 -8.42 -1.43
N TRP A 229 -3.39 -7.47 -2.35
CA TRP A 229 -4.12 -7.39 -3.62
C TRP A 229 -5.64 -7.49 -3.45
N GLU A 230 -6.21 -6.71 -2.53
CA GLU A 230 -7.62 -6.81 -2.14
C GLU A 230 -8.59 -6.80 -3.33
N THR A 231 -8.23 -6.15 -4.43
CA THR A 231 -9.03 -6.15 -5.67
C THR A 231 -9.11 -7.54 -6.28
N ILE A 232 -8.08 -8.34 -6.15
CA ILE A 232 -7.91 -9.63 -6.84
C ILE A 232 -8.25 -10.77 -5.89
N TRP A 233 -7.76 -10.73 -4.64
CA TRP A 233 -7.93 -11.81 -3.66
C TRP A 233 -9.15 -11.62 -2.74
N LYS A 234 -10.15 -10.89 -3.21
CA LYS A 234 -11.34 -10.51 -2.41
C LYS A 234 -12.03 -11.70 -1.73
N ASP A 235 -12.07 -12.86 -2.39
CA ASP A 235 -12.79 -14.03 -1.88
C ASP A 235 -12.00 -14.73 -0.77
N GLU A 236 -10.68 -14.74 -0.84
CA GLU A 236 -9.78 -15.19 0.22
C GLU A 236 -9.81 -14.23 1.40
N LEU A 237 -9.72 -12.93 1.15
CA LEU A 237 -9.61 -11.92 2.19
C LEU A 237 -10.90 -11.78 3.01
N ARG A 238 -12.08 -12.03 2.42
CA ARG A 238 -13.35 -12.03 3.15
C ARG A 238 -13.48 -13.13 4.18
N GLN A 239 -12.68 -14.19 4.08
CA GLN A 239 -12.68 -15.31 5.04
C GLN A 239 -11.82 -14.99 6.27
N ILE A 240 -11.00 -13.93 6.20
CA ILE A 240 -10.04 -13.60 7.25
C ILE A 240 -10.75 -12.80 8.35
N ASP A 241 -10.73 -13.37 9.54
CA ASP A 241 -11.22 -12.79 10.78
C ASP A 241 -10.38 -13.29 11.98
N ASP A 242 -10.77 -12.94 13.19
CA ASP A 242 -10.08 -13.41 14.40
C ASP A 242 -10.11 -14.93 14.52
N ASN A 243 -11.19 -15.59 14.08
CA ASN A 243 -11.29 -17.05 14.10
C ASN A 243 -10.34 -17.69 13.08
N TYR A 244 -10.30 -17.14 11.86
CA TYR A 244 -9.34 -17.57 10.85
C TYR A 244 -7.90 -17.49 11.37
N LEU A 245 -7.52 -16.35 11.99
CA LEU A 245 -6.18 -16.18 12.56
C LEU A 245 -5.83 -17.18 13.65
N ARG A 246 -6.83 -17.66 14.41
CA ARG A 246 -6.62 -18.66 15.49
C ARG A 246 -6.61 -20.11 15.02
N THR A 247 -7.36 -20.43 13.97
CA THR A 247 -7.70 -21.81 13.63
C THR A 247 -7.08 -22.33 12.34
N LYS A 248 -6.72 -21.44 11.42
CA LYS A 248 -6.06 -21.83 10.18
C LYS A 248 -4.56 -21.95 10.35
N GLU A 249 -3.97 -22.93 9.67
CA GLU A 249 -2.53 -23.13 9.63
C GLU A 249 -2.02 -22.85 8.21
N ASN A 250 -1.47 -21.65 7.99
CA ASN A 250 -0.85 -21.22 6.76
C ASN A 250 0.18 -20.12 7.01
N LEU A 251 0.88 -19.66 5.98
CA LEU A 251 1.89 -18.61 6.12
C LEU A 251 1.28 -17.31 6.66
N PHE A 252 0.08 -16.92 6.19
CA PHE A 252 -0.62 -15.72 6.67
C PHE A 252 -0.87 -15.75 8.19
N THR A 253 -1.39 -16.85 8.70
CA THR A 253 -1.67 -16.97 10.14
C THR A 253 -0.41 -17.09 11.00
N ARG A 254 0.68 -17.62 10.46
CA ARG A 254 2.00 -17.60 11.12
C ARG A 254 2.53 -16.18 11.28
N LEU A 255 2.35 -15.32 10.27
CA LEU A 255 2.81 -13.93 10.31
C LEU A 255 1.92 -13.06 11.19
N PHE A 256 0.61 -13.24 11.10
CA PHE A 256 -0.38 -12.31 11.64
C PHE A 256 -1.28 -12.90 12.75
N GLY A 257 -1.15 -14.18 13.08
CA GLY A 257 -1.95 -14.84 14.12
C GLY A 257 -1.88 -14.19 15.50
N LYS A 258 -0.73 -13.58 15.84
CA LYS A 258 -0.56 -12.79 17.06
C LYS A 258 -1.53 -11.60 17.21
N TYR A 259 -2.15 -11.19 16.11
CA TYR A 259 -3.12 -10.09 16.10
C TYR A 259 -4.57 -10.56 16.31
N ALA A 260 -4.82 -11.86 16.42
CA ALA A 260 -6.15 -12.37 16.77
C ALA A 260 -6.57 -11.85 18.15
N GLN A 261 -7.81 -11.36 18.25
CA GLN A 261 -8.39 -11.06 19.57
C GLN A 261 -9.00 -12.31 20.16
N HIS A 262 -8.78 -12.53 21.45
CA HIS A 262 -9.53 -13.54 22.19
C HIS A 262 -10.98 -13.04 22.34
N VAL A 263 -11.93 -13.90 22.02
CA VAL A 263 -13.32 -13.65 22.38
C VAL A 263 -13.38 -13.77 23.90
N THR A 264 -13.54 -12.64 24.58
CA THR A 264 -13.85 -12.59 26.02
C THR A 264 -15.32 -12.93 26.22
#